data_0cadd16432d561d91050a24d9852dc85
#
_entry.id   0cadd16432d561d91050a24d9852dc85
#
_cell.length_a   1.000
_cell.length_b   1.000
_cell.length_c   1.000
_cell.angle_alpha   90.00
_cell.angle_beta   90.00
_cell.angle_gamma   90.00
#
_symmetry.space_group_name_H-M   'P 1'
#
loop_
_entity.id
_entity.type
_entity.pdbx_description
1 polymer ?
#
loop_
_entity_poly.entity_id
_entity_poly.type
_entity_poly.pdbx_seq_one_letter_code
_entity_poly.pdbx_strand_id
1 'polypeptide(L)'
;MTPRSVQGDGYNLNKGESMKQKVVSIGDIDVANDLPFVLFGGMNVLESRDLAMSICEHYVTVTQKLGIPYVFKASFDKANRSSIHSYRGPGLEEGMKIFEELKKTFGVKIITDVHEAAQAQPVSEVVDVIQLPAFLARQTDLVEAMAKTGAVINVKKPQFVSPGQMGNIVDKFKEGGNDQVILCDRGSNFGYDNLVVDMLGINVMKNVTGGHPVIFDVTHALQTRDPFGAASGGR
;
A
#
# COMPACT_ATOMS: atom_id res chain seq x y z
N MET A 1 13.11 -28.62 29.69
CA MET A 1 12.71 -27.42 28.95
C MET A 1 13.09 -26.21 29.78
N THR A 2 14.22 -25.59 29.47
CA THR A 2 14.72 -24.40 30.16
C THR A 2 14.08 -23.16 29.53
N PRO A 3 13.56 -22.20 30.29
CA PRO A 3 12.98 -20.99 29.74
C PRO A 3 14.08 -20.11 29.11
N ARG A 4 13.93 -19.74 27.85
CA ARG A 4 14.75 -18.70 27.21
C ARG A 4 14.46 -17.37 27.90
N SER A 5 15.49 -16.77 28.46
CA SER A 5 15.46 -15.39 28.94
C SER A 5 15.24 -14.45 27.77
N VAL A 6 14.09 -13.77 27.74
CA VAL A 6 13.85 -12.63 26.84
C VAL A 6 14.68 -11.48 27.43
N GLN A 7 15.87 -11.27 26.88
CA GLN A 7 16.59 -10.02 27.06
C GLN A 7 15.85 -8.98 26.20
N GLY A 8 15.19 -8.04 26.85
CA GLY A 8 14.60 -6.89 26.18
C GLY A 8 15.75 -5.98 25.71
N ASP A 9 16.01 -6.02 24.43
CA ASP A 9 16.89 -5.04 23.78
C ASP A 9 16.19 -3.68 23.87
N GLY A 10 16.59 -2.89 24.87
CA GLY A 10 16.17 -1.52 25.02
C GLY A 10 16.51 -0.75 23.74
N TYR A 11 15.59 0.10 23.31
CA TYR A 11 15.77 1.04 22.20
C TYR A 11 17.07 1.82 22.40
N ASN A 12 18.13 1.36 21.76
CA ASN A 12 19.40 2.06 21.76
C ASN A 12 19.33 3.18 20.73
N LEU A 13 18.86 4.33 21.16
CA LEU A 13 18.97 5.58 20.40
C LEU A 13 20.45 5.99 20.40
N ASN A 14 21.25 5.40 19.54
CA ASN A 14 22.58 5.92 19.25
C ASN A 14 22.44 7.34 18.73
N LYS A 15 22.74 8.29 19.60
CA LYS A 15 22.81 9.71 19.27
C LYS A 15 23.98 9.91 18.30
N GLY A 16 23.70 10.03 17.01
CA GLY A 16 24.70 10.52 16.06
C GLY A 16 24.69 9.95 14.64
N GLU A 17 24.23 8.74 14.42
CA GLU A 17 24.14 8.21 13.05
C GLU A 17 22.70 8.30 12.53
N SER A 18 22.51 9.03 11.43
CA SER A 18 21.22 9.03 10.74
C SER A 18 20.97 7.62 10.20
N MET A 19 19.81 7.03 10.52
CA MET A 19 19.43 5.72 10.00
C MET A 19 19.51 5.74 8.47
N LYS A 20 20.24 4.77 7.91
CA LYS A 20 20.30 4.60 6.45
C LYS A 20 18.88 4.31 5.93
N GLN A 21 18.39 5.17 5.04
CA GLN A 21 17.10 4.97 4.42
C GLN A 21 17.19 3.90 3.34
N LYS A 22 16.16 3.07 3.26
CA LYS A 22 16.05 2.06 2.22
C LYS A 22 15.38 2.68 0.99
N VAL A 23 15.97 2.43 -0.17
CA VAL A 23 15.37 2.77 -1.47
C VAL A 23 14.63 1.55 -1.99
N VAL A 24 13.39 1.75 -2.43
CA VAL A 24 12.59 0.76 -3.16
C VAL A 24 12.31 1.33 -4.54
N SER A 25 12.75 0.62 -5.60
CA SER A 25 12.63 1.11 -6.97
C SER A 25 11.44 0.47 -7.68
N ILE A 26 10.56 1.31 -8.22
CA ILE A 26 9.43 0.93 -9.07
C ILE A 26 9.83 1.21 -10.53
N GLY A 27 10.61 0.33 -11.10
CA GLY A 27 11.26 0.59 -12.39
C GLY A 27 12.23 1.76 -12.29
N ASP A 28 11.93 2.86 -12.93
CA ASP A 28 12.72 4.10 -12.95
C ASP A 28 12.33 5.11 -11.84
N ILE A 29 11.40 4.77 -10.97
CA ILE A 29 10.94 5.62 -9.85
C ILE A 29 11.51 5.08 -8.54
N ASP A 30 12.38 5.83 -7.89
CA ASP A 30 12.90 5.52 -6.56
C ASP A 30 12.02 6.10 -5.46
N VAL A 31 11.66 5.27 -4.49
CA VAL A 31 10.86 5.64 -3.31
C VAL A 31 11.72 5.44 -2.06
N ALA A 32 11.97 6.53 -1.32
CA ALA A 32 12.68 6.51 -0.05
C ALA A 32 12.23 7.67 0.84
N ASN A 33 12.51 7.59 2.14
CA ASN A 33 12.07 8.61 3.11
C ASN A 33 12.85 9.93 3.03
N ASP A 34 13.98 9.95 2.36
CA ASP A 34 14.89 11.08 2.16
C ASP A 34 14.94 11.59 0.71
N LEU A 35 14.13 11.01 -0.18
CA LEU A 35 13.92 11.47 -1.55
C LEU A 35 12.67 12.35 -1.68
N PRO A 36 12.54 13.12 -2.78
CA PRO A 36 11.29 13.79 -3.11
C PRO A 36 10.11 12.82 -3.12
N PHE A 37 8.92 13.31 -2.76
CA PHE A 37 7.75 12.44 -2.69
C PHE A 37 7.33 11.93 -4.07
N VAL A 38 6.77 10.71 -4.08
CA VAL A 38 6.15 10.08 -5.24
C VAL A 38 4.64 10.09 -5.05
N LEU A 39 3.89 10.47 -6.08
CA LEU A 39 2.43 10.46 -6.04
C LEU A 39 1.88 9.10 -6.48
N PHE A 40 1.13 8.46 -5.58
CA PHE A 40 0.28 7.30 -5.87
C PHE A 40 -1.16 7.80 -5.96
N GLY A 41 -1.68 7.98 -7.16
CA GLY A 41 -2.99 8.60 -7.37
C GLY A 41 -3.77 7.95 -8.50
N GLY A 42 -5.07 8.14 -8.52
CA GLY A 42 -5.94 7.56 -9.53
C GLY A 42 -7.39 7.45 -9.06
N MET A 43 -7.97 6.27 -9.12
CA MET A 43 -9.35 6.02 -8.76
C MET A 43 -9.49 4.91 -7.71
N ASN A 44 -10.55 4.97 -6.93
CA ASN A 44 -10.78 4.00 -5.86
C ASN A 44 -11.01 2.58 -6.40
N VAL A 45 -11.78 2.46 -7.48
CA VAL A 45 -12.08 1.22 -8.19
C VAL A 45 -12.19 1.52 -9.68
N LEU A 46 -11.82 0.58 -10.54
CA LEU A 46 -12.06 0.68 -11.98
C LEU A 46 -13.57 0.67 -12.24
N GLU A 47 -14.15 1.82 -12.54
CA GLU A 47 -15.58 1.94 -12.84
C GLU A 47 -15.84 1.68 -14.33
N SER A 48 -14.98 2.20 -15.18
CA SER A 48 -14.94 1.90 -16.61
C SER A 48 -13.54 2.12 -17.17
N ARG A 49 -13.27 1.49 -18.30
CA ARG A 49 -12.03 1.71 -19.08
C ARG A 49 -11.84 3.19 -19.44
N ASP A 50 -12.87 3.81 -20.01
CA ASP A 50 -12.77 5.19 -20.53
C ASP A 50 -12.54 6.22 -19.40
N LEU A 51 -13.18 6.02 -18.26
CA LEU A 51 -12.93 6.84 -17.08
C LEU A 51 -11.50 6.66 -16.56
N ALA A 52 -10.99 5.42 -16.53
CA ALA A 52 -9.61 5.15 -16.11
C ALA A 52 -8.59 5.82 -17.04
N MET A 53 -8.81 5.78 -18.36
CA MET A 53 -7.97 6.45 -19.35
C MET A 53 -7.96 7.96 -19.13
N SER A 54 -9.14 8.59 -19.00
CA SER A 54 -9.28 10.03 -18.78
C SER A 54 -8.63 10.50 -17.48
N ILE A 55 -8.84 9.77 -16.39
CA ILE A 55 -8.21 10.07 -15.09
C ILE A 55 -6.68 9.93 -15.17
N CYS A 56 -6.18 8.86 -15.78
CA CYS A 56 -4.75 8.65 -15.94
C CYS A 56 -4.09 9.78 -16.77
N GLU A 57 -4.69 10.14 -17.89
CA GLU A 57 -4.22 11.24 -18.73
C GLU A 57 -4.12 12.57 -17.96
N HIS A 58 -5.16 12.86 -17.17
CA HIS A 58 -5.16 14.07 -16.34
C HIS A 58 -4.02 14.06 -15.31
N TYR A 59 -3.84 12.94 -14.58
CA TYR A 59 -2.74 12.83 -13.61
C TYR A 59 -1.37 12.93 -14.29
N VAL A 60 -1.16 12.24 -15.39
CA VAL A 60 0.10 12.30 -16.17
C VAL A 60 0.41 13.74 -16.59
N THR A 61 -0.57 14.44 -17.15
CA THR A 61 -0.42 15.83 -17.57
C THR A 61 0.01 16.75 -16.42
N VAL A 62 -0.68 16.64 -15.28
CA VAL A 62 -0.39 17.48 -14.11
C VAL A 62 0.95 17.15 -13.48
N THR A 63 1.24 15.86 -13.29
CA THR A 63 2.47 15.41 -12.62
C THR A 63 3.71 15.69 -13.48
N GLN A 64 3.64 15.50 -14.79
CA GLN A 64 4.71 15.89 -15.72
C GLN A 64 5.00 17.40 -15.65
N LYS A 65 3.96 18.22 -15.67
CA LYS A 65 4.10 19.69 -15.54
C LYS A 65 4.79 20.10 -14.22
N LEU A 66 4.55 19.35 -13.15
CA LEU A 66 5.09 19.63 -11.82
C LEU A 66 6.41 18.90 -11.53
N GLY A 67 6.87 18.02 -12.42
CA GLY A 67 8.06 17.21 -12.21
C GLY A 67 7.90 16.18 -11.06
N ILE A 68 6.67 15.69 -10.81
CA ILE A 68 6.36 14.75 -9.73
C ILE A 68 6.35 13.32 -10.28
N PRO A 69 7.19 12.39 -9.75
CA PRO A 69 7.08 10.97 -10.09
C PRO A 69 5.70 10.41 -9.74
N TYR A 70 5.14 9.61 -10.64
CA TYR A 70 3.74 9.22 -10.55
C TYR A 70 3.52 7.72 -10.77
N VAL A 71 2.67 7.12 -9.93
CA VAL A 71 2.19 5.75 -10.04
C VAL A 71 0.66 5.77 -10.06
N PHE A 72 0.04 5.22 -11.12
CA PHE A 72 -1.42 5.15 -11.22
C PHE A 72 -1.97 4.08 -10.29
N LYS A 73 -2.96 4.44 -9.49
CA LYS A 73 -3.63 3.54 -8.56
C LYS A 73 -5.09 3.32 -8.90
N ALA A 74 -5.49 2.05 -8.98
CA ALA A 74 -6.90 1.65 -8.97
C ALA A 74 -7.04 0.22 -8.44
N SER A 75 -8.22 -0.15 -7.94
CA SER A 75 -8.55 -1.54 -7.62
C SER A 75 -9.38 -2.15 -8.74
N PHE A 76 -9.08 -3.39 -9.11
CA PHE A 76 -9.90 -4.16 -10.04
C PHE A 76 -11.10 -4.81 -9.34
N ASP A 77 -11.03 -4.97 -8.02
CA ASP A 77 -12.10 -5.47 -7.17
C ASP A 77 -12.09 -4.77 -5.80
N LYS A 78 -13.23 -4.42 -5.28
CA LYS A 78 -13.45 -3.94 -3.90
C LYS A 78 -14.08 -5.06 -3.08
N ALA A 79 -13.28 -6.07 -2.72
CA ALA A 79 -13.72 -7.27 -2.01
C ALA A 79 -14.31 -7.00 -0.61
N ASN A 80 -14.03 -5.83 -0.01
CA ASN A 80 -14.44 -5.46 1.35
C ASN A 80 -15.59 -4.44 1.42
N ARG A 81 -16.46 -4.39 0.40
CA ARG A 81 -17.64 -3.50 0.44
C ARG A 81 -18.56 -3.82 1.61
N SER A 82 -19.16 -2.78 2.19
CA SER A 82 -20.14 -2.92 3.29
C SER A 82 -21.44 -3.60 2.84
N SER A 83 -21.85 -3.40 1.58
CA SER A 83 -23.03 -4.03 0.99
C SER A 83 -22.64 -4.97 -0.14
N ILE A 84 -23.25 -6.16 -0.19
CA ILE A 84 -23.08 -7.13 -1.27
C ILE A 84 -23.60 -6.61 -2.63
N HIS A 85 -24.46 -5.59 -2.61
CA HIS A 85 -25.03 -4.95 -3.79
C HIS A 85 -24.16 -3.80 -4.33
N SER A 86 -23.11 -3.40 -3.61
CA SER A 86 -22.22 -2.33 -4.07
C SER A 86 -21.38 -2.79 -5.26
N TYR A 87 -21.14 -1.88 -6.20
CA TYR A 87 -20.25 -2.14 -7.32
C TYR A 87 -18.83 -2.45 -6.82
N ARG A 88 -18.30 -3.58 -7.25
CA ARG A 88 -16.99 -4.07 -6.81
C ARG A 88 -15.84 -3.79 -7.77
N GLY A 89 -16.12 -3.58 -9.04
CA GLY A 89 -15.12 -3.44 -10.10
C GLY A 89 -15.35 -4.44 -11.25
N PRO A 90 -14.49 -4.40 -12.29
CA PRO A 90 -14.63 -5.27 -13.46
C PRO A 90 -14.15 -6.72 -13.20
N GLY A 91 -13.48 -6.97 -12.09
CA GLY A 91 -12.83 -8.24 -11.79
C GLY A 91 -11.40 -8.33 -12.35
N LEU A 92 -10.74 -9.46 -12.06
CA LEU A 92 -9.31 -9.64 -12.32
C LEU A 92 -8.98 -9.55 -13.82
N GLU A 93 -9.62 -10.34 -14.65
CA GLU A 93 -9.27 -10.47 -16.08
C GLU A 93 -9.41 -9.12 -16.82
N GLU A 94 -10.56 -8.49 -16.68
CA GLU A 94 -10.81 -7.19 -17.35
C GLU A 94 -9.98 -6.06 -16.73
N GLY A 95 -9.79 -6.09 -15.41
CA GLY A 95 -8.92 -5.14 -14.71
C GLY A 95 -7.48 -5.18 -15.24
N MET A 96 -6.92 -6.35 -15.46
CA MET A 96 -5.56 -6.50 -16.00
C MET A 96 -5.46 -5.95 -17.43
N LYS A 97 -6.44 -6.21 -18.30
CA LYS A 97 -6.48 -5.64 -19.66
C LYS A 97 -6.47 -4.09 -19.64
N ILE A 98 -7.26 -3.51 -18.74
CA ILE A 98 -7.30 -2.04 -18.58
C ILE A 98 -5.93 -1.51 -18.12
N PHE A 99 -5.29 -2.19 -17.16
CA PHE A 99 -3.97 -1.78 -16.68
C PHE A 99 -2.89 -1.91 -17.75
N GLU A 100 -2.88 -2.97 -18.53
CA GLU A 100 -1.96 -3.11 -19.67
C GLU A 100 -2.13 -1.98 -20.69
N GLU A 101 -3.37 -1.61 -20.98
CA GLU A 101 -3.66 -0.50 -21.91
C GLU A 101 -3.20 0.84 -21.35
N LEU A 102 -3.40 1.12 -20.05
CA LEU A 102 -2.91 2.32 -19.38
C LEU A 102 -1.37 2.40 -19.44
N LYS A 103 -0.67 1.29 -19.17
CA LYS A 103 0.80 1.21 -19.28
C LYS A 103 1.26 1.47 -20.70
N LYS A 104 0.63 0.86 -21.67
CA LYS A 104 0.97 1.01 -23.10
C LYS A 104 0.75 2.43 -23.61
N THR A 105 -0.34 3.08 -23.15
CA THR A 105 -0.74 4.40 -23.65
C THR A 105 0.05 5.54 -23.00
N PHE A 106 0.25 5.46 -21.68
CA PHE A 106 0.79 6.58 -20.90
C PHE A 106 2.19 6.31 -20.34
N GLY A 107 2.71 5.07 -20.43
CA GLY A 107 4.00 4.70 -19.85
C GLY A 107 4.04 4.73 -18.32
N VAL A 108 2.88 4.74 -17.65
CA VAL A 108 2.80 4.83 -16.19
C VAL A 108 3.11 3.51 -15.49
N LYS A 109 3.60 3.60 -14.26
CA LYS A 109 3.63 2.47 -13.32
C LYS A 109 2.25 2.29 -12.70
N ILE A 110 1.89 1.05 -12.40
CA ILE A 110 0.56 0.70 -11.86
C ILE A 110 0.69 0.07 -10.47
N ILE A 111 -0.21 0.46 -9.58
CA ILE A 111 -0.45 -0.23 -8.32
C ILE A 111 -1.91 -0.66 -8.22
N THR A 112 -2.14 -1.92 -7.82
CA THR A 112 -3.46 -2.46 -7.47
C THR A 112 -3.38 -3.37 -6.26
N ASP A 113 -4.49 -3.60 -5.59
CA ASP A 113 -4.59 -4.50 -4.45
C ASP A 113 -5.04 -5.91 -4.85
N VAL A 114 -4.57 -6.92 -4.09
CA VAL A 114 -4.98 -8.32 -4.19
C VAL A 114 -5.65 -8.75 -2.89
N HIS A 115 -6.55 -9.74 -2.97
CA HIS A 115 -7.37 -10.16 -1.82
C HIS A 115 -7.20 -11.64 -1.48
N GLU A 116 -6.70 -12.42 -2.43
CA GLU A 116 -6.47 -13.86 -2.31
C GLU A 116 -5.08 -14.24 -2.83
N ALA A 117 -4.49 -15.27 -2.24
CA ALA A 117 -3.15 -15.72 -2.61
C ALA A 117 -3.02 -16.06 -4.11
N ALA A 118 -4.06 -16.64 -4.70
CA ALA A 118 -4.10 -17.01 -6.12
C ALA A 118 -4.03 -15.81 -7.07
N GLN A 119 -4.37 -14.60 -6.62
CA GLN A 119 -4.33 -13.39 -7.44
C GLN A 119 -2.91 -12.79 -7.52
N ALA A 120 -2.02 -13.11 -6.56
CA ALA A 120 -0.73 -12.44 -6.45
C ALA A 120 0.12 -12.61 -7.72
N GLN A 121 0.28 -13.83 -8.21
CA GLN A 121 1.11 -14.11 -9.39
C GLN A 121 0.55 -13.46 -10.66
N PRO A 122 -0.71 -13.70 -11.09
CA PRO A 122 -1.21 -13.09 -12.33
C PRO A 122 -1.26 -11.57 -12.29
N VAL A 123 -1.50 -10.96 -11.11
CA VAL A 123 -1.45 -9.51 -10.97
C VAL A 123 -0.02 -8.97 -11.12
N SER A 124 0.98 -9.67 -10.57
CA SER A 124 2.39 -9.25 -10.65
C SER A 124 2.95 -9.23 -12.07
N GLU A 125 2.36 -9.97 -12.99
CA GLU A 125 2.76 -10.01 -14.40
C GLU A 125 2.37 -8.73 -15.15
N VAL A 126 1.40 -7.98 -14.63
CA VAL A 126 0.86 -6.78 -15.28
C VAL A 126 1.25 -5.51 -14.55
N VAL A 127 1.13 -5.49 -13.21
CA VAL A 127 1.34 -4.28 -12.41
C VAL A 127 2.76 -4.19 -11.84
N ASP A 128 3.18 -2.99 -11.47
CA ASP A 128 4.53 -2.74 -10.94
C ASP A 128 4.58 -2.85 -9.42
N VAL A 129 3.44 -2.60 -8.75
CA VAL A 129 3.31 -2.65 -7.30
C VAL A 129 2.04 -3.41 -6.92
N ILE A 130 2.16 -4.38 -6.01
CA ILE A 130 1.01 -5.09 -5.45
C ILE A 130 0.73 -4.55 -4.04
N GLN A 131 -0.49 -4.11 -3.81
CA GLN A 131 -0.90 -3.64 -2.49
C GLN A 131 -1.51 -4.76 -1.65
N LEU A 132 -0.99 -4.92 -0.44
CA LEU A 132 -1.60 -5.71 0.62
C LEU A 132 -2.62 -4.87 1.37
N PRO A 133 -3.94 -5.19 1.32
CA PRO A 133 -4.98 -4.45 2.00
C PRO A 133 -4.80 -4.46 3.53
N ALA A 134 -5.25 -3.38 4.19
CA ALA A 134 -5.12 -3.23 5.64
C ALA A 134 -5.73 -4.40 6.42
N PHE A 135 -6.95 -4.82 6.08
CA PHE A 135 -7.62 -5.91 6.80
C PHE A 135 -6.95 -7.28 6.60
N LEU A 136 -6.16 -7.45 5.55
CA LEU A 136 -5.49 -8.69 5.19
C LEU A 136 -4.00 -8.71 5.53
N ALA A 137 -3.47 -7.64 6.10
CA ALA A 137 -2.03 -7.46 6.31
C ALA A 137 -1.39 -8.49 7.26
N ARG A 138 -2.19 -9.23 8.02
CA ARG A 138 -1.71 -10.31 8.91
C ARG A 138 -1.88 -11.72 8.34
N GLN A 139 -2.51 -11.90 7.18
CA GLN A 139 -2.77 -13.19 6.55
C GLN A 139 -1.48 -13.78 5.95
N THR A 140 -0.89 -14.76 6.61
CA THR A 140 0.44 -15.28 6.26
C THR A 140 0.48 -15.86 4.86
N ASP A 141 -0.51 -16.66 4.46
CA ASP A 141 -0.55 -17.29 3.13
C ASP A 141 -0.59 -16.25 1.99
N LEU A 142 -1.33 -15.15 2.20
CA LEU A 142 -1.38 -14.04 1.24
C LEU A 142 -0.03 -13.31 1.18
N VAL A 143 0.59 -13.04 2.34
CA VAL A 143 1.92 -12.41 2.42
C VAL A 143 2.97 -13.25 1.71
N GLU A 144 3.00 -14.56 1.94
CA GLU A 144 3.92 -15.48 1.26
C GLU A 144 3.71 -15.52 -0.25
N ALA A 145 2.45 -15.59 -0.69
CA ALA A 145 2.14 -15.58 -2.11
C ALA A 145 2.62 -14.29 -2.79
N MET A 146 2.38 -13.14 -2.15
CA MET A 146 2.86 -11.84 -2.64
C MET A 146 4.38 -11.74 -2.63
N ALA A 147 5.04 -12.23 -1.58
CA ALA A 147 6.51 -12.23 -1.50
C ALA A 147 7.15 -13.02 -2.64
N LYS A 148 6.60 -14.19 -2.96
CA LYS A 148 7.09 -15.06 -4.04
C LYS A 148 7.03 -14.45 -5.44
N THR A 149 6.22 -13.43 -5.65
CA THR A 149 6.15 -12.72 -6.95
C THR A 149 7.40 -11.90 -7.27
N GLY A 150 8.16 -11.46 -6.25
CA GLY A 150 9.27 -10.54 -6.40
C GLY A 150 8.88 -9.10 -6.77
N ALA A 151 7.59 -8.80 -6.93
CA ALA A 151 7.11 -7.45 -7.21
C ALA A 151 7.32 -6.51 -6.02
N VAL A 152 7.29 -5.20 -6.26
CA VAL A 152 7.25 -4.21 -5.17
C VAL A 152 5.93 -4.34 -4.42
N ILE A 153 6.00 -4.36 -3.09
CA ILE A 153 4.83 -4.53 -2.21
C ILE A 153 4.53 -3.24 -1.48
N ASN A 154 3.29 -2.78 -1.55
CA ASN A 154 2.78 -1.70 -0.70
C ASN A 154 1.91 -2.29 0.41
N VAL A 155 2.35 -2.18 1.66
CA VAL A 155 1.62 -2.71 2.82
C VAL A 155 0.80 -1.60 3.47
N LYS A 156 -0.52 -1.70 3.38
CA LYS A 156 -1.43 -0.79 4.11
C LYS A 156 -1.43 -1.14 5.60
N LYS A 157 -1.03 -0.19 6.44
CA LYS A 157 -1.08 -0.38 7.90
C LYS A 157 -2.54 -0.59 8.33
N PRO A 158 -2.87 -1.73 8.96
CA PRO A 158 -4.20 -1.89 9.58
C PRO A 158 -4.48 -0.81 10.62
N GLN A 159 -5.72 -0.37 10.69
CA GLN A 159 -6.13 0.64 11.67
C GLN A 159 -5.96 0.17 13.12
N PHE A 160 -6.04 -1.15 13.32
CA PHE A 160 -5.92 -1.82 14.63
C PHE A 160 -4.50 -2.30 14.97
N VAL A 161 -3.53 -2.09 14.06
CA VAL A 161 -2.12 -2.46 14.27
C VAL A 161 -1.32 -1.21 14.61
N SER A 162 -0.54 -1.27 15.68
CA SER A 162 0.34 -0.16 16.06
C SER A 162 1.49 0.01 15.06
N PRO A 163 2.04 1.21 14.91
CA PRO A 163 3.20 1.46 14.05
C PRO A 163 4.38 0.53 14.34
N GLY A 164 4.64 0.22 15.63
CA GLY A 164 5.72 -0.69 16.02
C GLY A 164 5.54 -2.13 15.54
N GLN A 165 4.30 -2.61 15.42
CA GLN A 165 4.01 -3.96 14.94
C GLN A 165 4.15 -4.13 13.41
N MET A 166 4.33 -3.04 12.67
CA MET A 166 4.56 -3.11 11.22
C MET A 166 5.88 -3.81 10.88
N GLY A 167 6.86 -3.81 11.79
CA GLY A 167 8.08 -4.60 11.64
C GLY A 167 7.81 -6.08 11.39
N ASN A 168 6.89 -6.69 12.14
CA ASN A 168 6.55 -8.11 11.99
C ASN A 168 6.01 -8.45 10.59
N ILE A 169 5.32 -7.51 9.94
CA ILE A 169 4.78 -7.73 8.60
C ILE A 169 5.91 -7.65 7.56
N VAL A 170 6.81 -6.68 7.72
CA VAL A 170 8.00 -6.55 6.87
C VAL A 170 8.89 -7.79 7.00
N ASP A 171 9.09 -8.29 8.22
CA ASP A 171 9.89 -9.50 8.47
C ASP A 171 9.32 -10.72 7.76
N LYS A 172 8.00 -10.89 7.74
CA LYS A 172 7.35 -11.96 6.95
C LYS A 172 7.68 -11.87 5.45
N PHE A 173 7.66 -10.65 4.87
CA PHE A 173 8.05 -10.47 3.47
C PHE A 173 9.53 -10.80 3.24
N LYS A 174 10.42 -10.38 4.14
CA LYS A 174 11.85 -10.69 4.08
C LYS A 174 12.11 -12.20 4.17
N GLU A 175 11.47 -12.88 5.12
CA GLU A 175 11.55 -14.33 5.28
C GLU A 175 10.97 -15.06 4.04
N GLY A 176 9.96 -14.49 3.39
CA GLY A 176 9.41 -14.94 2.11
C GLY A 176 10.29 -14.63 0.89
N GLY A 177 11.47 -13.98 1.10
CA GLY A 177 12.44 -13.67 0.05
C GLY A 177 12.24 -12.33 -0.66
N ASN A 178 11.33 -11.46 -0.18
CA ASN A 178 11.07 -10.16 -0.80
C ASN A 178 11.20 -9.01 0.21
N ASP A 179 12.21 -8.17 0.00
CA ASP A 179 12.46 -7.00 0.84
C ASP A 179 12.11 -5.66 0.10
N GLN A 180 11.41 -5.71 -1.04
CA GLN A 180 10.95 -4.55 -1.78
C GLN A 180 9.59 -4.08 -1.24
N VAL A 181 9.59 -3.56 -0.02
CA VAL A 181 8.37 -3.22 0.73
C VAL A 181 8.29 -1.72 0.99
N ILE A 182 7.14 -1.13 0.66
CA ILE A 182 6.73 0.23 0.99
C ILE A 182 5.60 0.12 2.02
N LEU A 183 5.69 0.88 3.11
CA LEU A 183 4.62 0.96 4.11
C LEU A 183 3.66 2.10 3.77
N CYS A 184 2.39 1.92 4.10
CA CYS A 184 1.38 2.95 3.86
C CYS A 184 0.55 3.20 5.13
N ASP A 185 0.69 4.37 5.74
CA ASP A 185 -0.21 4.79 6.81
C ASP A 185 -1.56 5.24 6.22
N ARG A 186 -2.63 4.95 6.93
CA ARG A 186 -4.00 5.34 6.60
C ARG A 186 -4.82 5.66 7.85
N GLY A 187 -4.16 5.97 8.94
CA GLY A 187 -4.76 6.22 10.25
C GLY A 187 -4.94 4.97 11.11
N SER A 188 -5.16 5.22 12.37
CA SER A 188 -5.43 4.21 13.41
C SER A 188 -6.82 4.45 14.01
N ASN A 189 -7.47 3.38 14.48
CA ASN A 189 -8.73 3.49 15.19
C ASN A 189 -8.58 4.33 16.47
N PHE A 190 -9.52 5.22 16.67
CA PHE A 190 -9.71 5.96 17.91
C PHE A 190 -11.16 5.86 18.33
N GLY A 191 -11.44 5.05 19.36
CA GLY A 191 -12.80 4.62 19.66
C GLY A 191 -13.33 3.66 18.59
N TYR A 192 -14.64 3.71 18.30
CA TYR A 192 -15.29 2.76 17.38
C TYR A 192 -15.13 3.14 15.90
N ASP A 193 -15.45 4.39 15.56
CA ASP A 193 -15.62 4.79 14.14
C ASP A 193 -14.69 5.91 13.69
N ASN A 194 -13.94 6.54 14.60
CA ASN A 194 -13.00 7.59 14.26
C ASN A 194 -11.63 7.04 13.88
N LEU A 195 -10.96 7.77 13.00
CA LEU A 195 -9.57 7.55 12.65
C LEU A 195 -8.74 8.75 13.09
N VAL A 196 -7.54 8.47 13.59
CA VAL A 196 -6.52 9.46 13.92
C VAL A 196 -5.23 9.10 13.17
N VAL A 197 -4.61 10.10 12.58
CA VAL A 197 -3.25 9.97 12.02
C VAL A 197 -2.25 10.36 13.09
N ASP A 198 -1.47 9.39 13.54
CA ASP A 198 -0.33 9.63 14.41
C ASP A 198 0.91 9.91 13.58
N MET A 199 1.26 11.19 13.43
CA MET A 199 2.45 11.61 12.66
C MET A 199 3.76 11.08 13.27
N LEU A 200 3.82 10.86 14.59
CA LEU A 200 4.96 10.23 15.24
C LEU A 200 5.07 8.75 14.89
N GLY A 201 3.95 8.11 14.63
CA GLY A 201 3.88 6.71 14.19
C GLY A 201 4.62 6.46 12.88
N ILE A 202 4.68 7.44 11.98
CA ILE A 202 5.47 7.35 10.74
C ILE A 202 6.95 7.13 11.06
N ASN A 203 7.50 7.89 12.01
CA ASN A 203 8.89 7.72 12.42
C ASN A 203 9.13 6.38 13.13
N VAL A 204 8.16 5.93 13.92
CA VAL A 204 8.24 4.57 14.54
C VAL A 204 8.32 3.50 13.46
N MET A 205 7.45 3.55 12.43
CA MET A 205 7.49 2.60 11.31
C MET A 205 8.84 2.58 10.60
N LYS A 206 9.40 3.76 10.27
CA LYS A 206 10.74 3.85 9.68
C LYS A 206 11.80 3.15 10.53
N ASN A 207 11.77 3.38 11.84
CA ASN A 207 12.76 2.83 12.76
C ASN A 207 12.65 1.30 12.89
N VAL A 208 11.46 0.77 13.12
CA VAL A 208 11.27 -0.68 13.34
C VAL A 208 11.43 -1.52 12.09
N THR A 209 11.40 -0.91 10.92
CA THR A 209 11.54 -1.61 9.63
C THR A 209 12.90 -1.42 8.97
N GLY A 210 13.85 -0.73 9.63
CA GLY A 210 15.18 -0.50 9.08
C GLY A 210 15.19 0.48 7.90
N GLY A 211 14.36 1.53 7.97
CA GLY A 211 14.35 2.61 6.99
C GLY A 211 13.50 2.38 5.76
N HIS A 212 12.60 1.40 5.75
CA HIS A 212 11.68 1.20 4.62
C HIS A 212 10.87 2.46 4.34
N PRO A 213 10.58 2.76 3.07
CA PRO A 213 9.78 3.92 2.68
C PRO A 213 8.39 3.88 3.31
N VAL A 214 7.90 5.03 3.74
CA VAL A 214 6.53 5.19 4.25
C VAL A 214 5.80 6.20 3.40
N ILE A 215 4.69 5.78 2.78
CA ILE A 215 3.74 6.67 2.11
C ILE A 215 2.52 6.91 3.00
N PHE A 216 1.78 7.96 2.72
CA PHE A 216 0.60 8.34 3.48
C PHE A 216 -0.63 8.39 2.57
N ASP A 217 -1.65 7.59 2.91
CA ASP A 217 -2.95 7.59 2.23
C ASP A 217 -3.87 8.63 2.88
N VAL A 218 -3.82 9.83 2.34
CA VAL A 218 -4.61 10.97 2.83
C VAL A 218 -6.11 10.75 2.66
N THR A 219 -6.52 9.99 1.64
CA THR A 219 -7.92 9.73 1.34
C THR A 219 -8.57 8.85 2.40
N HIS A 220 -7.95 7.69 2.68
CA HIS A 220 -8.51 6.75 3.66
C HIS A 220 -8.29 7.18 5.10
N ALA A 221 -7.35 8.07 5.39
CA ALA A 221 -7.17 8.66 6.71
C ALA A 221 -8.36 9.57 7.13
N LEU A 222 -9.07 10.12 6.14
CA LEU A 222 -10.25 10.97 6.34
C LEU A 222 -11.58 10.19 6.21
N GLN A 223 -11.50 8.86 6.06
CA GLN A 223 -12.67 8.01 5.91
C GLN A 223 -13.56 8.09 7.15
N THR A 224 -14.86 8.32 6.93
CA THR A 224 -15.88 8.20 7.96
C THR A 224 -16.72 6.95 7.71
N ARG A 225 -17.13 6.28 8.79
CA ARG A 225 -18.05 5.15 8.71
C ARG A 225 -19.44 5.65 9.04
N ASP A 226 -20.38 5.44 8.13
CA ASP A 226 -21.80 5.59 8.41
C ASP A 226 -22.37 4.22 8.76
N PRO A 227 -22.84 3.98 10.00
CA PRO A 227 -23.37 2.68 10.40
C PRO A 227 -24.60 2.26 9.60
N PHE A 228 -25.28 3.20 8.95
CA PHE A 228 -26.46 2.97 8.11
C PHE A 228 -26.18 3.12 6.60
N GLY A 229 -25.00 3.53 6.23
CA GLY A 229 -24.61 3.76 4.84
C GLY A 229 -24.11 2.49 4.14
N ALA A 230 -24.43 2.34 2.86
CA ALA A 230 -23.91 1.26 2.02
C ALA A 230 -22.44 1.47 1.61
N ALA A 231 -21.89 2.65 1.86
CA ALA A 231 -20.50 3.02 1.58
C ALA A 231 -19.94 3.96 2.64
N SER A 232 -18.62 3.95 2.81
CA SER A 232 -17.95 4.90 3.68
C SER A 232 -17.97 6.30 3.04
N GLY A 233 -18.18 7.32 3.88
CA GLY A 233 -18.01 8.73 3.52
C GLY A 233 -16.59 9.23 3.76
N GLY A 234 -16.38 10.53 3.56
CA GLY A 234 -15.16 11.27 3.87
C GLY A 234 -15.45 12.58 4.61
N ARG A 235 -14.44 13.10 5.30
CA ARG A 235 -14.47 14.43 5.97
C ARG A 235 -14.02 15.53 5.02
#